data_6b8c2dbb102db001c0a616518e7e21d1
#
_entry.id   6b8c2dbb102db001c0a616518e7e21d1
#
_cell.length_a   1.000
_cell.length_b   1.000
_cell.length_c   1.000
_cell.angle_alpha   90.00
_cell.angle_beta   90.00
_cell.angle_gamma   90.00
#
_symmetry.space_group_name_H-M   'P 1'
#
loop_
_entity.id
_entity.type
_entity.pdbx_description
1 polymer ?
#
loop_
_entity_poly.entity_id
_entity_poly.type
_entity_poly.pdbx_seq_one_letter_code
_entity_poly.pdbx_strand_id
1 'polypeptide(L)'
;MLAGAAAPLKTRAGVGRHSAEVTVDDAVYHLDAGQAPGGERMITATPAPEGEGSDAAFGRFVKLMAETFGHLKVSLMIFDQQRRLTLFNPATVDLFGGDPTWFARRPNIVDIPDGMRESRAIPEQANFIKWRDGLLAQFNGPKAKEYVEDWHLADGCTIHIIARPHPSGGLAVTAEDITANIDLLRNIAADKAVMLATTDFLEEALIVFGPDGLSRVANAAFMRMWQFPSEEFAKAKHVGEVARHCAKVSQGDGYWSWYRTG
;
A
#
# COMPACT_ATOMS: atom_id res chain seq x y z
N MET A 1 -38.70 16.71 -36.73
CA MET A 1 -38.88 17.23 -35.36
C MET A 1 -37.70 16.69 -34.52
N LEU A 2 -36.65 17.47 -34.43
CA LEU A 2 -35.48 17.10 -33.59
C LEU A 2 -35.61 17.91 -32.30
N ALA A 3 -36.18 17.32 -31.28
CA ALA A 3 -36.16 17.86 -29.92
C ALA A 3 -35.61 16.76 -28.99
N GLY A 4 -34.34 16.75 -28.80
CA GLY A 4 -33.66 15.86 -27.83
C GLY A 4 -32.48 16.64 -27.22
N ALA A 5 -32.65 16.97 -25.98
CA ALA A 5 -31.78 17.58 -24.97
C ALA A 5 -30.30 17.82 -25.37
N ALA A 6 -29.99 19.08 -25.63
CA ALA A 6 -28.63 19.57 -25.74
C ALA A 6 -27.96 19.56 -24.36
N ALA A 7 -26.98 18.72 -24.16
CA ALA A 7 -26.04 18.81 -23.05
C ALA A 7 -25.19 20.09 -23.22
N PRO A 8 -24.81 20.81 -22.15
CA PRO A 8 -24.09 22.05 -22.24
C PRO A 8 -22.70 21.86 -22.85
N LEU A 9 -22.42 22.59 -23.93
CA LEU A 9 -21.11 22.67 -24.58
C LEU A 9 -20.04 23.14 -23.57
N LYS A 10 -19.11 22.29 -23.24
CA LYS A 10 -17.92 22.70 -22.49
C LYS A 10 -16.99 23.48 -23.43
N THR A 11 -17.03 24.78 -23.36
CA THR A 11 -16.19 25.71 -24.11
C THR A 11 -14.77 25.68 -23.58
N ARG A 12 -13.82 25.23 -24.41
CA ARG A 12 -12.40 25.51 -24.19
C ARG A 12 -12.04 26.73 -25.06
N ALA A 13 -11.78 27.86 -24.39
CA ALA A 13 -11.46 29.09 -25.07
C ALA A 13 -10.10 29.02 -25.78
N GLY A 14 -10.16 29.03 -27.11
CA GLY A 14 -9.03 29.23 -28.03
C GLY A 14 -9.61 29.71 -29.34
N VAL A 15 -8.98 30.73 -29.92
CA VAL A 15 -9.44 31.48 -31.08
C VAL A 15 -9.93 30.59 -32.22
N GLY A 16 -11.23 30.57 -32.52
CA GLY A 16 -11.78 30.36 -33.84
C GLY A 16 -12.27 28.97 -34.24
N ARG A 17 -12.06 27.90 -33.46
CA ARG A 17 -12.66 26.57 -33.72
C ARG A 17 -13.19 25.93 -32.46
N HIS A 18 -14.45 25.52 -32.49
CA HIS A 18 -15.06 24.76 -31.39
C HIS A 18 -15.36 23.36 -31.89
N SER A 19 -14.89 22.35 -31.17
CA SER A 19 -15.19 20.95 -31.44
C SER A 19 -15.94 20.32 -30.26
N ALA A 20 -16.92 19.47 -30.54
CA ALA A 20 -17.68 18.72 -29.54
C ALA A 20 -18.04 17.34 -30.08
N GLU A 21 -18.20 16.38 -29.19
CA GLU A 21 -18.75 15.06 -29.53
C GLU A 21 -20.23 15.02 -29.11
N VAL A 22 -21.09 14.52 -30.01
CA VAL A 22 -22.52 14.35 -29.75
C VAL A 22 -22.93 12.93 -30.16
N THR A 23 -23.67 12.27 -29.31
CA THR A 23 -24.27 10.95 -29.64
C THR A 23 -25.71 11.15 -30.09
N VAL A 24 -26.04 10.65 -31.29
CA VAL A 24 -27.40 10.65 -31.85
C VAL A 24 -27.70 9.23 -32.29
N ASP A 25 -28.78 8.64 -31.80
CA ASP A 25 -29.24 7.26 -32.15
C ASP A 25 -28.09 6.22 -32.02
N ASP A 26 -27.38 6.22 -30.90
CA ASP A 26 -26.20 5.40 -30.59
C ASP A 26 -24.97 5.57 -31.48
N ALA A 27 -24.98 6.52 -32.40
CA ALA A 27 -23.84 6.88 -33.24
C ALA A 27 -23.16 8.16 -32.69
N VAL A 28 -21.82 8.14 -32.61
CA VAL A 28 -21.02 9.29 -32.14
C VAL A 28 -20.60 10.14 -33.35
N TYR A 29 -20.82 11.45 -33.24
CA TYR A 29 -20.44 12.42 -34.25
C TYR A 29 -19.48 13.46 -33.66
N HIS A 30 -18.42 13.77 -34.39
CA HIS A 30 -17.58 14.95 -34.13
C HIS A 30 -18.20 16.17 -34.77
N LEU A 31 -18.52 17.17 -33.96
CA LEU A 31 -19.02 18.45 -34.42
C LEU A 31 -17.88 19.47 -34.42
N ASP A 32 -17.57 20.04 -35.57
CA ASP A 32 -16.64 21.14 -35.71
C ASP A 32 -17.42 22.44 -36.10
N ALA A 33 -17.32 23.47 -35.27
CA ALA A 33 -17.90 24.77 -35.56
C ALA A 33 -16.78 25.75 -35.95
N GLY A 34 -16.89 26.36 -37.09
CA GLY A 34 -15.98 27.33 -37.64
C GLY A 34 -16.69 28.48 -38.35
N GLN A 35 -15.91 29.50 -38.77
CA GLN A 35 -16.39 30.58 -39.58
C GLN A 35 -16.01 30.34 -41.06
N ALA A 36 -16.99 30.40 -41.93
CA ALA A 36 -16.77 30.28 -43.37
C ALA A 36 -16.15 31.59 -43.94
N PRO A 37 -15.49 31.57 -45.12
CA PRO A 37 -14.84 32.75 -45.71
C PRO A 37 -15.72 33.96 -45.94
N GLY A 38 -17.05 33.81 -45.87
CA GLY A 38 -18.06 34.90 -45.96
C GLY A 38 -18.56 35.45 -44.62
N GLY A 39 -18.00 35.00 -43.47
CA GLY A 39 -18.42 35.42 -42.13
C GLY A 39 -19.57 34.59 -41.55
N GLU A 40 -20.09 33.63 -42.29
CA GLU A 40 -21.16 32.75 -41.86
C GLU A 40 -20.61 31.70 -40.90
N ARG A 41 -21.44 31.23 -39.95
CA ARG A 41 -21.10 30.13 -39.04
C ARG A 41 -21.41 28.79 -39.71
N MET A 42 -20.41 27.95 -39.82
CA MET A 42 -20.54 26.59 -40.35
C MET A 42 -20.34 25.58 -39.23
N ILE A 43 -21.27 24.61 -39.13
CA ILE A 43 -21.13 23.47 -38.25
C ILE A 43 -21.07 22.22 -39.14
N THR A 44 -19.99 21.49 -39.06
CA THR A 44 -19.84 20.17 -39.72
C THR A 44 -20.01 19.06 -38.71
N ALA A 45 -20.84 18.08 -39.03
CA ALA A 45 -20.96 16.85 -38.26
C ALA A 45 -20.33 15.72 -39.08
N THR A 46 -19.25 15.17 -38.58
CA THR A 46 -18.57 14.01 -39.19
C THR A 46 -18.85 12.78 -38.32
N PRO A 47 -19.34 11.67 -38.87
CA PRO A 47 -19.45 10.45 -38.07
C PRO A 47 -18.07 10.10 -37.51
N ALA A 48 -17.99 9.86 -36.20
CA ALA A 48 -16.76 9.29 -35.63
C ALA A 48 -16.61 7.88 -36.21
N PRO A 49 -15.41 7.52 -36.70
CA PRO A 49 -15.19 6.16 -37.17
C PRO A 49 -15.55 5.17 -36.07
N GLU A 50 -16.42 4.21 -36.39
CA GLU A 50 -16.85 3.18 -35.46
C GLU A 50 -15.63 2.44 -34.92
N GLY A 51 -15.36 2.59 -33.62
CA GLY A 51 -14.28 1.88 -32.92
C GLY A 51 -13.10 2.71 -32.42
N GLU A 52 -12.75 3.89 -33.03
CA GLU A 52 -11.55 4.62 -32.62
C GLU A 52 -11.70 5.37 -31.27
N GLY A 53 -12.88 5.83 -30.92
CA GLY A 53 -13.11 6.54 -29.65
C GLY A 53 -12.98 5.65 -28.42
N SER A 54 -13.56 4.46 -28.49
CA SER A 54 -13.53 3.48 -27.40
C SER A 54 -12.14 2.84 -27.29
N ASP A 55 -11.54 2.45 -28.41
CA ASP A 55 -10.23 1.79 -28.42
C ASP A 55 -9.10 2.77 -28.06
N ALA A 56 -9.19 4.02 -28.51
CA ALA A 56 -8.22 5.06 -28.13
C ALA A 56 -8.37 5.48 -26.66
N ALA A 57 -9.61 5.55 -26.14
CA ALA A 57 -9.85 5.82 -24.73
C ALA A 57 -9.40 4.64 -23.86
N PHE A 58 -9.68 3.44 -24.26
CA PHE A 58 -9.22 2.21 -23.61
C PHE A 58 -7.69 2.10 -23.68
N GLY A 59 -7.07 2.37 -24.83
CA GLY A 59 -5.62 2.38 -24.99
C GLY A 59 -4.95 3.44 -24.09
N ARG A 60 -5.53 4.65 -23.97
CA ARG A 60 -5.04 5.67 -23.03
C ARG A 60 -5.20 5.24 -21.59
N PHE A 61 -6.31 4.62 -21.23
CA PHE A 61 -6.55 4.08 -19.89
C PHE A 61 -5.55 2.98 -19.55
N VAL A 62 -5.33 2.02 -20.44
CA VAL A 62 -4.34 0.94 -20.27
C VAL A 62 -2.94 1.52 -20.13
N LYS A 63 -2.57 2.50 -20.95
CA LYS A 63 -1.27 3.17 -20.86
C LYS A 63 -1.08 3.90 -19.53
N LEU A 64 -2.09 4.67 -19.09
CA LEU A 64 -2.06 5.37 -17.79
C LEU A 64 -1.98 4.39 -16.63
N MET A 65 -2.72 3.29 -16.70
CA MET A 65 -2.62 2.22 -15.70
C MET A 65 -1.23 1.59 -15.70
N ALA A 66 -0.68 1.26 -16.88
CA ALA A 66 0.65 0.67 -17.00
C ALA A 66 1.75 1.61 -16.44
N GLU A 67 1.66 2.91 -16.71
CA GLU A 67 2.58 3.91 -16.16
C GLU A 67 2.45 3.99 -14.63
N THR A 68 1.22 4.01 -14.11
CA THR A 68 0.97 4.02 -12.65
C THR A 68 1.49 2.76 -11.98
N PHE A 69 1.21 1.58 -12.54
CA PHE A 69 1.71 0.30 -12.03
C PHE A 69 3.23 0.17 -12.14
N GLY A 70 3.84 0.80 -13.16
CA GLY A 70 5.30 0.84 -13.34
C GLY A 70 6.04 1.60 -12.23
N HIS A 71 5.38 2.55 -11.57
CA HIS A 71 5.95 3.32 -10.46
C HIS A 71 5.72 2.73 -9.07
N LEU A 72 4.92 1.66 -8.96
CA LEU A 72 4.72 0.96 -7.70
C LEU A 72 6.01 0.21 -7.32
N LYS A 73 6.49 0.43 -6.10
CA LYS A 73 7.61 -0.32 -5.52
C LYS A 73 7.22 -1.71 -5.04
N VAL A 74 5.92 -1.98 -5.00
CA VAL A 74 5.36 -3.28 -4.62
C VAL A 74 5.26 -4.14 -5.86
N SER A 75 5.83 -5.34 -5.82
CA SER A 75 5.65 -6.36 -6.85
C SER A 75 4.19 -6.76 -6.96
N LEU A 76 3.67 -6.84 -8.18
CA LEU A 76 2.32 -7.31 -8.45
C LEU A 76 2.37 -8.38 -9.54
N MET A 77 1.79 -9.54 -9.25
CA MET A 77 1.57 -10.62 -10.20
C MET A 77 0.09 -11.02 -10.18
N ILE A 78 -0.53 -11.12 -11.35
CA ILE A 78 -1.91 -11.59 -11.50
C ILE A 78 -1.91 -12.86 -12.34
N PHE A 79 -2.56 -13.90 -11.83
CA PHE A 79 -2.72 -15.20 -12.48
C PHE A 79 -4.17 -15.42 -12.86
N ASP A 80 -4.41 -16.07 -14.00
CA ASP A 80 -5.73 -16.48 -14.44
C ASP A 80 -6.26 -17.72 -13.68
N GLN A 81 -7.44 -18.21 -14.10
CA GLN A 81 -8.05 -19.41 -13.53
C GLN A 81 -7.21 -20.68 -13.73
N GLN A 82 -6.40 -20.72 -14.80
CA GLN A 82 -5.47 -21.80 -15.10
C GLN A 82 -4.12 -21.62 -14.41
N ARG A 83 -4.02 -20.62 -13.51
CA ARG A 83 -2.80 -20.29 -12.79
C ARG A 83 -1.63 -19.85 -13.68
N ARG A 84 -1.91 -19.30 -14.86
CA ARG A 84 -0.90 -18.69 -15.73
C ARG A 84 -0.80 -17.19 -15.44
N LEU A 85 0.41 -16.69 -15.41
CA LEU A 85 0.68 -15.28 -15.22
C LEU A 85 0.09 -14.45 -16.36
N THR A 86 -0.77 -13.50 -16.04
CA THR A 86 -1.43 -12.62 -17.03
C THR A 86 -0.90 -11.20 -16.96
N LEU A 87 -0.49 -10.75 -15.78
CA LEU A 87 0.04 -9.42 -15.56
C LEU A 87 1.14 -9.48 -14.50
N PHE A 88 2.19 -8.71 -14.71
CA PHE A 88 3.21 -8.38 -13.70
C PHE A 88 3.68 -6.94 -13.94
N ASN A 89 4.22 -6.31 -12.90
CA ASN A 89 4.82 -4.99 -12.98
C ASN A 89 6.36 -5.06 -12.92
N PRO A 90 7.08 -3.99 -13.29
CA PRO A 90 8.55 -3.96 -13.23
C PRO A 90 9.12 -4.29 -11.85
N ALA A 91 8.47 -3.86 -10.76
CA ALA A 91 8.91 -4.17 -9.40
C ALA A 91 8.98 -5.68 -9.12
N THR A 92 8.24 -6.52 -9.86
CA THR A 92 8.36 -7.97 -9.77
C THR A 92 9.73 -8.45 -10.22
N VAL A 93 10.25 -7.88 -11.32
CA VAL A 93 11.57 -8.22 -11.85
C VAL A 93 12.67 -7.69 -10.95
N ASP A 94 12.49 -6.47 -10.43
CA ASP A 94 13.46 -5.82 -9.53
C ASP A 94 13.59 -6.59 -8.21
N LEU A 95 12.45 -7.05 -7.66
CA LEU A 95 12.40 -7.71 -6.34
C LEU A 95 12.88 -9.17 -6.40
N PHE A 96 12.41 -9.93 -7.39
CA PHE A 96 12.69 -11.36 -7.48
C PHE A 96 13.86 -11.70 -8.40
N GLY A 97 14.36 -10.69 -9.12
CA GLY A 97 15.36 -10.92 -10.16
C GLY A 97 14.77 -11.68 -11.37
N GLY A 98 15.63 -12.03 -12.28
CA GLY A 98 15.24 -12.83 -13.43
C GLY A 98 15.07 -12.02 -14.71
N ASP A 99 14.82 -12.74 -15.82
CA ASP A 99 14.63 -12.17 -17.14
C ASP A 99 13.17 -11.73 -17.34
N PRO A 100 12.90 -10.44 -17.62
CA PRO A 100 11.54 -9.98 -17.95
C PRO A 100 10.89 -10.81 -19.07
N THR A 101 11.69 -11.34 -19.99
CA THR A 101 11.18 -12.18 -21.09
C THR A 101 10.64 -13.52 -20.61
N TRP A 102 11.15 -14.04 -19.50
CA TRP A 102 10.63 -15.25 -18.86
C TRP A 102 9.23 -15.00 -18.30
N PHE A 103 9.02 -13.89 -17.56
CA PHE A 103 7.69 -13.51 -17.06
C PHE A 103 6.70 -13.24 -18.20
N ALA A 104 7.15 -12.64 -19.31
CA ALA A 104 6.33 -12.38 -20.49
C ALA A 104 5.83 -13.65 -21.19
N ARG A 105 6.48 -14.80 -20.99
CA ARG A 105 6.03 -16.11 -21.50
C ARG A 105 4.84 -16.68 -20.73
N ARG A 106 4.34 -15.95 -19.73
CA ARG A 106 3.18 -16.34 -18.91
C ARG A 106 3.38 -17.68 -18.18
N PRO A 107 4.45 -17.82 -17.37
CA PRO A 107 4.71 -19.05 -16.64
C PRO A 107 3.52 -19.43 -15.76
N ASN A 108 3.40 -20.72 -15.47
CA ASN A 108 2.44 -21.18 -14.47
C ASN A 108 2.94 -20.83 -13.07
N ILE A 109 2.03 -20.64 -12.11
CA ILE A 109 2.40 -20.36 -10.72
C ILE A 109 3.29 -21.45 -10.10
N VAL A 110 3.20 -22.68 -10.61
CA VAL A 110 4.05 -23.81 -10.18
C VAL A 110 5.51 -23.58 -10.54
N ASP A 111 5.77 -22.87 -11.64
CA ASP A 111 7.12 -22.62 -12.15
C ASP A 111 7.76 -21.39 -11.47
N ILE A 112 6.97 -20.52 -10.84
CA ILE A 112 7.45 -19.28 -10.19
C ILE A 112 8.45 -19.57 -9.07
N PRO A 113 8.19 -20.48 -8.10
CA PRO A 113 9.17 -20.77 -7.03
C PRO A 113 10.47 -21.35 -7.56
N ASP A 114 10.43 -22.14 -8.64
CA ASP A 114 11.64 -22.71 -9.25
C ASP A 114 12.49 -21.58 -9.89
N GLY A 115 11.87 -20.65 -10.63
CA GLY A 115 12.55 -19.47 -11.18
C GLY A 115 13.11 -18.54 -10.10
N MET A 116 12.35 -18.28 -9.04
CA MET A 116 12.80 -17.47 -7.91
C MET A 116 13.94 -18.13 -7.11
N ARG A 117 14.02 -19.45 -7.10
CA ARG A 117 15.10 -20.19 -6.45
C ARG A 117 16.44 -19.97 -7.17
N GLU A 118 16.44 -19.90 -8.48
CA GLU A 118 17.64 -19.62 -9.29
C GLU A 118 18.22 -18.25 -8.96
N SER A 119 17.37 -17.24 -8.73
CA SER A 119 17.76 -15.89 -8.31
C SER A 119 17.97 -15.74 -6.80
N ARG A 120 17.82 -16.80 -5.99
CA ARG A 120 17.89 -16.80 -4.52
C ARG A 120 16.84 -15.89 -3.86
N ALA A 121 15.75 -15.62 -4.53
CA ALA A 121 14.68 -14.74 -4.08
C ALA A 121 13.57 -15.49 -3.29
N ILE A 122 13.92 -16.63 -2.70
CA ILE A 122 13.08 -17.40 -1.80
C ILE A 122 13.83 -17.73 -0.51
N PRO A 123 13.13 -17.99 0.61
CA PRO A 123 13.76 -18.43 1.85
C PRO A 123 14.53 -19.75 1.66
N GLU A 124 15.63 -19.92 2.39
CA GLU A 124 16.34 -21.20 2.42
C GLU A 124 15.46 -22.29 3.03
N GLN A 125 15.28 -23.37 2.31
CA GLN A 125 14.42 -24.48 2.69
C GLN A 125 15.17 -25.78 2.80
N ALA A 126 15.05 -26.47 3.93
CA ALA A 126 15.63 -27.81 4.12
C ALA A 126 15.05 -28.81 3.09
N ASN A 127 13.80 -28.64 2.68
CA ASN A 127 13.15 -29.43 1.63
C ASN A 127 12.29 -28.50 0.76
N PHE A 128 12.89 -28.02 -0.32
CA PHE A 128 12.25 -27.12 -1.27
C PHE A 128 10.98 -27.69 -1.89
N ILE A 129 11.00 -28.98 -2.28
CA ILE A 129 9.84 -29.61 -2.93
C ILE A 129 8.64 -29.59 -1.98
N LYS A 130 8.84 -30.02 -0.73
CA LYS A 130 7.76 -30.05 0.27
C LYS A 130 7.23 -28.64 0.57
N TRP A 131 8.12 -27.65 0.66
CA TRP A 131 7.74 -26.26 0.90
C TRP A 131 6.95 -25.71 -0.29
N ARG A 132 7.43 -25.88 -1.53
CA ARG A 132 6.76 -25.47 -2.76
C ARG A 132 5.38 -26.08 -2.87
N ASP A 133 5.26 -27.39 -2.67
CA ASP A 133 3.99 -28.10 -2.77
C ASP A 133 3.01 -27.64 -1.68
N GLY A 134 3.49 -27.34 -0.48
CA GLY A 134 2.73 -26.76 0.62
C GLY A 134 2.22 -25.34 0.30
N LEU A 135 3.08 -24.51 -0.29
CA LEU A 135 2.73 -23.15 -0.75
C LEU A 135 1.64 -23.20 -1.82
N LEU A 136 1.84 -24.06 -2.83
CA LEU A 136 0.90 -24.20 -3.94
C LEU A 136 -0.45 -24.80 -3.50
N ALA A 137 -0.45 -25.68 -2.51
CA ALA A 137 -1.68 -26.24 -1.96
C ALA A 137 -2.60 -25.16 -1.35
N GLN A 138 -2.02 -24.07 -0.82
CA GLN A 138 -2.80 -22.95 -0.27
C GLN A 138 -3.51 -22.14 -1.36
N PHE A 139 -2.98 -22.14 -2.58
CA PHE A 139 -3.56 -21.43 -3.72
C PHE A 139 -4.55 -22.25 -4.52
N ASN A 140 -4.62 -23.56 -4.30
CA ASN A 140 -5.46 -24.51 -5.02
C ASN A 140 -6.63 -24.95 -4.15
N GLY A 141 -7.82 -24.38 -4.39
CA GLY A 141 -9.03 -24.82 -3.74
C GLY A 141 -10.19 -23.84 -3.85
N PRO A 142 -11.46 -24.32 -3.75
CA PRO A 142 -12.64 -23.47 -3.82
C PRO A 142 -12.78 -22.53 -2.60
N LYS A 143 -11.95 -22.68 -1.59
CA LYS A 143 -11.85 -21.85 -0.39
C LYS A 143 -10.43 -21.29 -0.21
N ALA A 144 -9.75 -20.94 -1.32
CA ALA A 144 -8.47 -20.26 -1.22
C ALA A 144 -8.63 -19.03 -0.31
N LYS A 145 -8.01 -19.07 0.85
CA LYS A 145 -7.96 -17.95 1.78
C LYS A 145 -6.82 -17.04 1.37
N GLU A 146 -6.88 -15.81 1.86
CA GLU A 146 -5.72 -14.94 1.81
C GLU A 146 -4.52 -15.64 2.47
N TYR A 147 -3.41 -15.68 1.75
CA TYR A 147 -2.12 -16.10 2.26
C TYR A 147 -1.29 -14.88 2.56
N VAL A 148 -0.69 -14.81 3.75
CA VAL A 148 0.20 -13.74 4.18
C VAL A 148 1.39 -14.38 4.88
N GLU A 149 2.60 -14.07 4.42
CA GLU A 149 3.84 -14.57 5.03
C GLU A 149 4.99 -13.59 4.79
N ASP A 150 5.91 -13.50 5.75
CA ASP A 150 7.17 -12.79 5.62
C ASP A 150 8.29 -13.78 5.26
N TRP A 151 8.88 -13.58 4.09
CA TRP A 151 9.99 -14.40 3.60
C TRP A 151 11.32 -13.77 3.98
N HIS A 152 12.08 -14.46 4.81
CA HIS A 152 13.43 -14.06 5.17
C HIS A 152 14.43 -14.68 4.23
N LEU A 153 15.11 -13.87 3.45
CA LEU A 153 16.09 -14.31 2.46
C LEU A 153 17.49 -14.41 3.06
N ALA A 154 18.36 -15.18 2.40
CA ALA A 154 19.74 -15.40 2.85
C ALA A 154 20.62 -14.14 2.84
N ASP A 155 20.29 -13.16 2.03
CA ASP A 155 20.97 -11.85 1.93
C ASP A 155 20.54 -10.86 3.03
N GLY A 156 19.59 -11.25 3.89
CA GLY A 156 19.04 -10.44 4.97
C GLY A 156 17.79 -9.65 4.58
N CYS A 157 17.35 -9.69 3.32
CA CYS A 157 16.10 -9.09 2.91
C CYS A 157 14.90 -9.78 3.54
N THR A 158 13.86 -9.03 3.87
CA THR A 158 12.57 -9.56 4.30
C THR A 158 11.49 -9.09 3.34
N ILE A 159 10.86 -10.05 2.67
CA ILE A 159 9.80 -9.80 1.68
C ILE A 159 8.45 -10.17 2.27
N HIS A 160 7.54 -9.22 2.33
CA HIS A 160 6.15 -9.43 2.74
C HIS A 160 5.33 -9.89 1.54
N ILE A 161 4.81 -11.12 1.59
CA ILE A 161 4.03 -11.74 0.51
C ILE A 161 2.56 -11.80 0.91
N ILE A 162 1.71 -11.30 0.03
CA ILE A 162 0.26 -11.46 0.16
C ILE A 162 -0.29 -12.06 -1.13
N ALA A 163 -0.97 -13.19 -1.03
CA ALA A 163 -1.69 -13.76 -2.16
C ALA A 163 -3.19 -13.84 -1.85
N ARG A 164 -4.00 -13.27 -2.76
CA ARG A 164 -5.45 -13.16 -2.62
C ARG A 164 -6.18 -13.74 -3.84
N PRO A 165 -7.30 -14.44 -3.65
CA PRO A 165 -8.16 -14.80 -4.77
C PRO A 165 -8.60 -13.55 -5.53
N HIS A 166 -8.49 -13.59 -6.85
CA HIS A 166 -8.94 -12.51 -7.73
C HIS A 166 -10.41 -12.74 -8.14
N PRO A 167 -11.24 -11.68 -8.26
CA PRO A 167 -12.65 -11.81 -8.61
C PRO A 167 -12.92 -12.56 -9.93
N SER A 168 -11.97 -12.55 -10.88
CA SER A 168 -12.04 -13.33 -12.11
C SER A 168 -11.80 -14.84 -11.94
N GLY A 169 -11.65 -15.33 -10.69
CA GLY A 169 -11.34 -16.73 -10.38
C GLY A 169 -9.84 -17.06 -10.39
N GLY A 170 -8.99 -16.08 -10.66
CA GLY A 170 -7.55 -16.20 -10.61
C GLY A 170 -6.95 -15.92 -9.22
N LEU A 171 -5.68 -15.52 -9.20
CA LEU A 171 -4.94 -15.16 -7.99
C LEU A 171 -4.18 -13.85 -8.23
N ALA A 172 -4.22 -12.95 -7.26
CA ALA A 172 -3.35 -11.77 -7.22
C ALA A 172 -2.30 -11.98 -6.11
N VAL A 173 -1.04 -11.80 -6.45
CA VAL A 173 0.09 -11.89 -5.51
C VAL A 173 0.79 -10.54 -5.48
N THR A 174 0.96 -9.99 -4.28
CA THR A 174 1.78 -8.81 -4.04
C THR A 174 2.97 -9.18 -3.17
N ALA A 175 4.10 -8.55 -3.41
CA ALA A 175 5.30 -8.73 -2.62
C ALA A 175 6.00 -7.38 -2.42
N GLU A 176 6.44 -7.12 -1.20
CA GLU A 176 7.08 -5.87 -0.81
C GLU A 176 8.34 -6.15 0.01
N ASP A 177 9.44 -5.48 -0.31
CA ASP A 177 10.62 -5.47 0.55
C ASP A 177 10.36 -4.55 1.75
N ILE A 178 10.22 -5.16 2.91
CA ILE A 178 9.98 -4.47 4.18
C ILE A 178 11.22 -4.40 5.07
N THR A 179 12.40 -4.74 4.54
CA THR A 179 13.67 -4.81 5.31
C THR A 179 13.95 -3.49 6.02
N ALA A 180 13.90 -2.38 5.28
CA ALA A 180 14.15 -1.05 5.86
C ALA A 180 13.16 -0.69 6.98
N ASN A 181 11.89 -1.09 6.83
CA ASN A 181 10.86 -0.84 7.85
C ASN A 181 11.13 -1.65 9.12
N ILE A 182 11.52 -2.93 8.96
CA ILE A 182 11.87 -3.80 10.10
C ILE A 182 13.13 -3.26 10.81
N ASP A 183 14.17 -2.88 10.06
CA ASP A 183 15.40 -2.35 10.63
C ASP A 183 15.17 -1.02 11.36
N LEU A 184 14.33 -0.15 10.81
CA LEU A 184 13.93 1.08 11.49
C LEU A 184 13.23 0.78 12.83
N LEU A 185 12.29 -0.16 12.85
CA LEU A 185 11.59 -0.57 14.08
C LEU A 185 12.55 -1.19 15.10
N ARG A 186 13.50 -2.02 14.65
CA ARG A 186 14.53 -2.60 15.52
C ARG A 186 15.44 -1.54 16.11
N ASN A 187 15.88 -0.57 15.32
CA ASN A 187 16.72 0.55 15.79
C ASN A 187 15.99 1.40 16.82
N ILE A 188 14.71 1.76 16.55
CA ILE A 188 13.89 2.50 17.53
C ILE A 188 13.74 1.70 18.83
N ALA A 189 13.52 0.39 18.75
CA ALA A 189 13.41 -0.46 19.93
C ALA A 189 14.74 -0.56 20.69
N ALA A 190 15.88 -0.67 19.99
CA ALA A 190 17.22 -0.69 20.58
C ALA A 190 17.55 0.62 21.26
N ASP A 191 17.30 1.76 20.61
CA ASP A 191 17.54 3.10 21.17
C ASP A 191 16.69 3.31 22.44
N LYS A 192 15.44 2.89 22.41
CA LYS A 192 14.56 2.92 23.59
C LYS A 192 15.09 2.04 24.73
N ALA A 193 15.59 0.85 24.42
CA ALA A 193 16.16 -0.05 25.42
C ALA A 193 17.43 0.55 26.07
N VAL A 194 18.31 1.15 25.28
CA VAL A 194 19.51 1.84 25.76
C VAL A 194 19.12 3.03 26.64
N MET A 195 18.16 3.83 26.21
CA MET A 195 17.65 4.97 27.01
C MET A 195 17.10 4.52 28.36
N LEU A 196 16.26 3.47 28.37
CA LEU A 196 15.72 2.90 29.61
C LEU A 196 16.83 2.36 30.51
N ALA A 197 17.75 1.56 29.96
CA ALA A 197 18.86 1.01 30.72
C ALA A 197 19.72 2.14 31.33
N THR A 198 20.00 3.20 30.58
CA THR A 198 20.79 4.35 31.08
C THR A 198 20.04 5.09 32.20
N THR A 199 18.72 5.27 32.07
CA THR A 199 17.93 5.95 33.10
C THR A 199 17.72 5.10 34.36
N ASP A 200 17.80 3.76 34.26
CA ASP A 200 17.66 2.85 35.38
C ASP A 200 18.87 2.86 36.33
N PHE A 201 20.04 3.31 35.86
CA PHE A 201 21.23 3.56 36.72
C PHE A 201 21.11 4.81 37.58
N LEU A 202 20.12 5.70 37.27
CA LEU A 202 19.88 6.86 38.10
C LEU A 202 19.14 6.46 39.39
N GLU A 203 19.61 6.95 40.52
CA GLU A 203 18.89 6.82 41.79
C GLU A 203 17.65 7.74 41.84
N GLU A 204 17.64 8.77 41.01
CA GLU A 204 16.55 9.73 40.92
C GLU A 204 15.36 9.14 40.15
N ALA A 205 14.17 9.33 40.72
CA ALA A 205 12.93 8.92 40.08
C ALA A 205 12.62 9.80 38.88
N LEU A 206 12.66 9.22 37.67
CA LEU A 206 12.42 9.91 36.41
C LEU A 206 11.19 9.39 35.70
N ILE A 207 10.30 10.30 35.28
CA ILE A 207 9.24 10.02 34.34
C ILE A 207 9.17 11.13 33.27
N VAL A 208 8.97 10.75 32.02
CA VAL A 208 8.86 11.66 30.89
C VAL A 208 7.48 11.46 30.23
N PHE A 209 6.79 12.57 29.99
CA PHE A 209 5.52 12.60 29.27
C PHE A 209 5.71 13.21 27.86
N GLY A 210 4.95 12.72 26.90
CA GLY A 210 4.85 13.33 25.58
C GLY A 210 3.93 14.56 25.57
N PRO A 211 3.86 15.28 24.45
CA PRO A 211 2.98 16.45 24.29
C PRO A 211 1.48 16.07 24.38
N ASP A 212 1.15 14.81 24.20
CA ASP A 212 -0.19 14.22 24.40
C ASP A 212 -0.51 13.88 25.87
N GLY A 213 0.40 14.21 26.78
CA GLY A 213 0.27 13.91 28.20
C GLY A 213 0.46 12.42 28.56
N LEU A 214 0.82 11.55 27.61
CA LEU A 214 1.06 10.14 27.88
C LEU A 214 2.52 9.88 28.27
N SER A 215 2.73 8.99 29.24
CA SER A 215 4.06 8.60 29.69
C SER A 215 4.84 7.90 28.56
N ARG A 216 6.07 8.31 28.34
CA ARG A 216 6.99 7.73 27.33
C ARG A 216 8.04 6.85 27.98
N VAL A 217 8.59 7.32 29.09
CA VAL A 217 9.68 6.67 29.82
C VAL A 217 9.42 6.85 31.31
N ALA A 218 9.65 5.81 32.10
CA ALA A 218 9.76 5.87 33.55
C ALA A 218 10.85 4.89 33.97
N ASN A 219 11.77 5.34 34.83
CA ASN A 219 12.87 4.50 35.28
C ASN A 219 12.47 3.63 36.50
N ALA A 220 13.32 2.65 36.81
CA ALA A 220 13.09 1.74 37.92
C ALA A 220 13.01 2.46 39.28
N ALA A 221 13.75 3.56 39.44
CA ALA A 221 13.68 4.39 40.66
C ALA A 221 12.30 5.03 40.84
N PHE A 222 11.69 5.52 39.75
CA PHE A 222 10.33 6.05 39.77
C PHE A 222 9.31 4.97 40.18
N MET A 223 9.41 3.78 39.59
CA MET A 223 8.52 2.66 39.91
C MET A 223 8.61 2.25 41.37
N ARG A 224 9.84 2.16 41.91
CA ARG A 224 10.07 1.83 43.32
C ARG A 224 9.56 2.92 44.26
N MET A 225 9.91 4.19 43.98
CA MET A 225 9.53 5.32 44.86
C MET A 225 8.03 5.46 44.97
N TRP A 226 7.30 5.35 43.84
CA TRP A 226 5.87 5.56 43.79
C TRP A 226 5.05 4.27 43.86
N GLN A 227 5.70 3.13 44.10
CA GLN A 227 5.06 1.82 44.22
C GLN A 227 4.12 1.48 43.08
N PHE A 228 4.55 1.81 41.85
CA PHE A 228 3.80 1.42 40.67
C PHE A 228 4.11 -0.04 40.31
N PRO A 229 3.07 -0.88 40.10
CA PRO A 229 3.25 -2.23 39.55
C PRO A 229 3.83 -2.16 38.15
N SER A 230 4.90 -2.91 37.90
CA SER A 230 5.57 -2.91 36.58
C SER A 230 4.61 -3.29 35.43
N GLU A 231 3.65 -4.18 35.70
CA GLU A 231 2.64 -4.61 34.73
C GLU A 231 1.65 -3.50 34.34
N GLU A 232 1.35 -2.59 35.28
CA GLU A 232 0.44 -1.46 35.01
C GLU A 232 1.09 -0.40 34.12
N PHE A 233 2.41 -0.29 34.12
CA PHE A 233 3.16 0.66 33.31
C PHE A 233 3.48 0.15 31.89
N ALA A 234 3.13 -1.11 31.57
CA ALA A 234 3.26 -1.66 30.21
C ALA A 234 2.41 -0.89 29.18
N LYS A 235 1.38 -0.16 29.61
CA LYS A 235 0.61 0.77 28.79
C LYS A 235 0.92 2.21 29.21
N ALA A 236 1.11 3.08 28.21
CA ALA A 236 1.31 4.51 28.47
C ALA A 236 0.17 5.08 29.34
N LYS A 237 0.54 5.74 30.43
CA LYS A 237 -0.40 6.35 31.40
C LYS A 237 -0.46 7.86 31.19
N HIS A 238 -1.65 8.41 31.27
CA HIS A 238 -1.82 9.86 31.20
C HIS A 238 -1.30 10.52 32.50
N VAL A 239 -0.68 11.69 32.35
CA VAL A 239 -0.09 12.47 33.47
C VAL A 239 -1.06 12.61 34.65
N GLY A 240 -2.37 12.82 34.39
CA GLY A 240 -3.38 12.91 35.44
C GLY A 240 -3.63 11.61 36.21
N GLU A 241 -3.41 10.44 35.60
CA GLU A 241 -3.51 9.13 36.28
C GLU A 241 -2.30 8.90 37.17
N VAL A 242 -1.12 9.21 36.65
CA VAL A 242 0.13 9.14 37.39
C VAL A 242 0.10 10.08 38.59
N ALA A 243 -0.32 11.33 38.40
CA ALA A 243 -0.44 12.30 39.46
C ALA A 243 -1.39 11.85 40.56
N ARG A 244 -2.55 11.26 40.22
CA ARG A 244 -3.50 10.71 41.19
C ARG A 244 -2.92 9.55 42.00
N HIS A 245 -2.15 8.68 41.35
CA HIS A 245 -1.49 7.56 42.04
C HIS A 245 -0.40 8.09 43.00
N CYS A 246 0.47 8.97 42.51
CA CYS A 246 1.53 9.56 43.32
C CYS A 246 0.98 10.33 44.52
N ALA A 247 -0.13 11.06 44.37
CA ALA A 247 -0.81 11.76 45.45
C ALA A 247 -1.34 10.80 46.55
N LYS A 248 -1.80 9.62 46.17
CA LYS A 248 -2.24 8.58 47.14
C LYS A 248 -1.04 8.02 47.92
N VAL A 249 0.09 7.78 47.26
CA VAL A 249 1.28 7.21 47.91
C VAL A 249 1.96 8.24 48.81
N SER A 250 1.99 9.51 48.46
CA SER A 250 2.63 10.57 49.24
C SER A 250 1.79 11.09 50.40
N GLN A 251 0.56 10.63 50.56
CA GLN A 251 -0.40 11.10 51.59
C GLN A 251 -0.62 12.62 51.61
N GLY A 252 -0.32 13.31 50.49
CA GLY A 252 -0.42 14.76 50.38
C GLY A 252 -0.75 15.25 48.97
N ASP A 253 -1.74 16.18 48.90
CA ASP A 253 -2.23 16.73 47.62
C ASP A 253 -1.40 17.92 47.09
N GLY A 254 -0.48 18.48 47.89
CA GLY A 254 0.07 19.80 47.64
C GLY A 254 0.90 19.94 46.36
N TYR A 255 1.72 18.93 46.00
CA TYR A 255 2.62 18.99 44.85
C TYR A 255 1.95 18.55 43.55
N TRP A 256 1.00 17.63 43.60
CA TRP A 256 0.37 17.00 42.44
C TRP A 256 -0.90 17.73 41.95
N SER A 257 -1.38 18.71 42.71
CA SER A 257 -2.54 19.52 42.31
C SER A 257 -2.34 20.28 41.02
N TRP A 258 -1.11 20.73 40.75
CA TRP A 258 -0.74 21.49 39.57
C TRP A 258 -0.88 20.68 38.27
N TYR A 259 -0.65 19.37 38.31
CA TYR A 259 -0.78 18.50 37.14
C TYR A 259 -2.22 18.01 36.85
N ARG A 260 -3.19 18.37 37.70
CA ARG A 260 -4.60 17.99 37.52
C ARG A 260 -5.42 19.01 36.75
N THR A 261 -4.92 20.21 36.55
CA THR A 261 -5.64 21.36 36.01
C THR A 261 -5.10 21.86 34.66
N GLY A 262 -4.12 21.15 34.07
CA GLY A 262 -3.53 21.48 32.76
C GLY A 262 -3.99 20.60 31.61
#